data_5959c489a01835f9a65cf85426533627
#
_entry.id   5959c489a01835f9a65cf85426533627
#
_cell.length_a   1.000
_cell.length_b   1.000
_cell.length_c   1.000
_cell.angle_alpha   90.00
_cell.angle_beta   90.00
_cell.angle_gamma   90.00
#
_symmetry.space_group_name_H-M   'P 1'
#
loop_
_entity.id
_entity.type
_entity.pdbx_description
1 polymer ?
#
loop_
_entity_poly.entity_id
_entity_poly.type
_entity_poly.pdbx_seq_one_letter_code
_entity_poly.pdbx_strand_id
1 'polypeptide(L)'
;MIERKIILAVLTLALFAAPAHAQGGGRLREPRAGAPARQQLEARLRQRLWSITKNRVGFTDEQMTKLAQTSRGFDARRRQLAVEERQQRQLMRREILAGSAADQTQVAAALDRVLQIQRARVDLQVEEQRAFAQFMTPVQRARYAALQEQLRRRAEKLRGQRVGADSTLGADDLR
;
A
#
# COMPACT_ATOMS: atom_id res chain seq x y z
N MET A 1 10.85 6.26 -26.65
CA MET A 1 11.33 5.23 -25.71
C MET A 1 11.23 5.65 -24.24
N ILE A 2 10.50 6.70 -23.91
CA ILE A 2 10.39 7.33 -22.56
C ILE A 2 9.09 6.95 -21.84
N GLU A 3 8.09 6.43 -22.54
CA GLU A 3 6.75 6.22 -21.98
C GLU A 3 6.55 5.00 -21.06
N ARG A 4 7.47 4.06 -21.01
CA ARG A 4 7.30 2.79 -20.27
C ARG A 4 7.53 2.87 -18.76
N LYS A 5 8.13 3.93 -18.25
CA LYS A 5 8.47 4.06 -16.81
C LYS A 5 7.43 4.81 -15.96
N ILE A 6 6.42 5.39 -16.59
CA ILE A 6 5.46 6.31 -15.92
C ILE A 6 4.32 5.57 -15.20
N ILE A 7 4.08 4.31 -15.50
CA ILE A 7 2.85 3.59 -15.11
C ILE A 7 2.86 3.03 -13.67
N LEU A 8 3.95 3.16 -12.94
CA LEU A 8 4.15 2.43 -11.67
C LEU A 8 3.52 3.06 -10.42
N ALA A 9 3.03 4.28 -10.51
CA ALA A 9 2.67 5.06 -9.31
C ALA A 9 1.23 4.92 -8.82
N VAL A 10 0.31 4.43 -9.64
CA VAL A 10 -1.13 4.41 -9.28
C VAL A 10 -1.53 3.20 -8.44
N LEU A 11 -0.66 2.19 -8.28
CA LEU A 11 -1.05 0.89 -7.74
C LEU A 11 -0.37 0.46 -6.43
N THR A 12 0.35 1.31 -5.76
CA THR A 12 1.07 0.91 -4.54
C THR A 12 0.20 0.80 -3.28
N LEU A 13 -1.11 0.99 -3.40
CA LEU A 13 -2.00 0.99 -2.23
C LEU A 13 -2.39 -0.41 -1.70
N ALA A 14 -2.07 -1.50 -2.37
CA ALA A 14 -2.71 -2.78 -2.01
C ALA A 14 -1.84 -4.03 -1.92
N LEU A 15 -0.54 -4.00 -2.11
CA LEU A 15 0.26 -5.23 -2.13
C LEU A 15 1.46 -5.18 -1.17
N PHE A 16 1.20 -4.97 0.12
CA PHE A 16 2.12 -5.41 1.16
C PHE A 16 1.83 -6.87 1.50
N ALA A 17 2.39 -7.77 0.70
CA ALA A 17 2.60 -9.14 1.14
C ALA A 17 3.70 -9.11 2.20
N ALA A 18 3.36 -9.53 3.42
CA ALA A 18 4.33 -9.75 4.48
C ALA A 18 5.41 -10.74 3.99
N PRO A 19 6.71 -10.49 4.24
CA PRO A 19 7.71 -11.51 4.03
C PRO A 19 7.53 -12.58 5.11
N ALA A 20 7.13 -13.79 4.71
CA ALA A 20 7.26 -14.95 5.54
C ALA A 20 8.76 -15.16 5.83
N HIS A 21 9.14 -15.12 7.09
CA HIS A 21 10.48 -15.49 7.54
C HIS A 21 10.64 -17.00 7.33
N ALA A 22 11.30 -17.38 6.25
CA ALA A 22 11.84 -18.72 6.08
C ALA A 22 13.34 -18.64 6.37
N GLN A 23 13.74 -18.99 7.59
CA GLN A 23 15.10 -19.40 7.91
C GLN A 23 15.30 -20.81 7.32
N GLY A 24 16.39 -21.02 6.60
CA GLY A 24 16.85 -22.36 6.29
C GLY A 24 17.41 -22.53 4.87
N GLY A 25 18.75 -22.77 4.79
CA GLY A 25 19.37 -23.60 3.77
C GLY A 25 19.69 -22.94 2.43
N GLY A 26 20.98 -22.60 2.25
CA GLY A 26 21.54 -22.22 0.95
C GLY A 26 21.36 -23.33 -0.09
N ARG A 27 20.43 -23.13 -1.01
CA ARG A 27 20.41 -23.76 -2.32
C ARG A 27 20.37 -22.64 -3.35
N LEU A 28 21.24 -22.72 -4.33
CA LEU A 28 21.29 -21.84 -5.50
C LEU A 28 19.88 -21.77 -6.08
N ARG A 29 19.26 -20.59 -5.97
CA ARG A 29 17.86 -20.35 -6.35
C ARG A 29 17.83 -20.26 -7.87
N GLU A 30 17.44 -21.34 -8.55
CA GLU A 30 17.14 -21.30 -9.97
C GLU A 30 16.13 -20.17 -10.27
N PRO A 31 16.30 -19.43 -11.39
CA PRO A 31 15.35 -18.39 -11.78
C PRO A 31 13.97 -19.02 -11.93
N ARG A 32 13.04 -18.62 -11.06
CA ARG A 32 11.65 -19.10 -11.12
C ARG A 32 11.07 -18.80 -12.49
N ALA A 33 10.78 -19.86 -13.26
CA ALA A 33 10.17 -19.81 -14.58
C ALA A 33 8.85 -19.02 -14.69
N GLY A 34 8.25 -18.63 -13.55
CA GLY A 34 7.04 -17.81 -13.47
C GLY A 34 7.25 -16.30 -13.46
N ALA A 35 8.48 -15.79 -13.42
CA ALA A 35 8.75 -14.36 -13.34
C ALA A 35 8.20 -13.56 -14.54
N PRO A 36 8.37 -13.98 -15.80
CA PRO A 36 7.83 -13.25 -16.96
C PRO A 36 6.30 -13.27 -17.01
N ALA A 37 5.66 -14.37 -16.65
CA ALA A 37 4.20 -14.47 -16.62
C ALA A 37 3.60 -13.54 -15.54
N ARG A 38 4.24 -13.45 -14.38
CA ARG A 38 3.83 -12.53 -13.30
C ARG A 38 3.98 -11.07 -13.73
N GLN A 39 5.08 -10.69 -14.37
CA GLN A 39 5.28 -9.34 -14.89
C GLN A 39 4.23 -8.95 -15.94
N GLN A 40 3.89 -9.89 -16.85
CA GLN A 40 2.84 -9.67 -17.84
C GLN A 40 1.46 -9.47 -17.19
N LEU A 41 1.13 -10.29 -16.18
CA LEU A 41 -0.13 -10.16 -15.45
C LEU A 41 -0.20 -8.80 -14.71
N GLU A 42 0.87 -8.39 -14.05
CA GLU A 42 0.97 -7.10 -13.39
C GLU A 42 0.83 -5.93 -14.39
N ALA A 43 1.42 -6.05 -15.58
CA ALA A 43 1.30 -5.05 -16.63
C ALA A 43 -0.15 -4.93 -17.14
N ARG A 44 -0.82 -6.08 -17.40
CA ARG A 44 -2.24 -6.11 -17.81
C ARG A 44 -3.15 -5.53 -16.74
N LEU A 45 -2.91 -5.83 -15.47
CA LEU A 45 -3.68 -5.30 -14.36
C LEU A 45 -3.51 -3.78 -14.27
N ARG A 46 -2.28 -3.27 -14.36
CA ARG A 46 -2.01 -1.82 -14.36
C ARG A 46 -2.73 -1.11 -15.51
N GLN A 47 -2.65 -1.67 -16.72
CA GLN A 47 -3.32 -1.10 -17.89
C GLN A 47 -4.84 -1.07 -17.71
N ARG A 48 -5.42 -2.14 -17.16
CA ARG A 48 -6.86 -2.21 -16.89
C ARG A 48 -7.30 -1.19 -15.84
N LEU A 49 -6.54 -1.03 -14.76
CA LEU A 49 -6.83 -0.02 -13.72
C LEU A 49 -6.69 1.40 -14.25
N TRP A 50 -5.70 1.66 -15.09
CA TRP A 50 -5.53 2.93 -15.79
C TRP A 50 -6.77 3.27 -16.63
N SER A 51 -7.20 2.33 -17.47
CA SER A 51 -8.39 2.49 -18.31
C SER A 51 -9.66 2.70 -17.48
N ILE A 52 -9.86 1.93 -16.42
CA ILE A 52 -11.01 2.08 -15.51
C ILE A 52 -10.98 3.47 -14.85
N THR A 53 -9.84 3.93 -14.37
CA THR A 53 -9.70 5.23 -13.73
C THR A 53 -10.02 6.35 -14.71
N LYS A 54 -9.41 6.32 -15.91
CA LYS A 54 -9.66 7.31 -16.95
C LYS A 54 -11.14 7.42 -17.29
N ASN A 55 -11.79 6.28 -17.57
CA ASN A 55 -13.17 6.27 -18.04
C ASN A 55 -14.18 6.63 -16.93
N ARG A 56 -14.01 6.11 -15.72
CA ARG A 56 -14.96 6.36 -14.62
C ARG A 56 -14.89 7.78 -14.07
N VAL A 57 -13.71 8.35 -14.04
CA VAL A 57 -13.51 9.71 -13.52
C VAL A 57 -13.74 10.75 -14.63
N GLY A 58 -13.54 10.37 -15.89
CA GLY A 58 -13.59 11.26 -17.04
C GLY A 58 -12.33 12.09 -17.18
N PHE A 59 -11.15 11.44 -17.05
CA PHE A 59 -9.86 12.09 -17.20
C PHE A 59 -9.41 12.14 -18.67
N THR A 60 -8.71 13.20 -19.04
CA THR A 60 -7.91 13.26 -20.26
C THR A 60 -6.59 12.50 -20.08
N ASP A 61 -5.88 12.19 -21.15
CA ASP A 61 -4.56 11.55 -21.09
C ASP A 61 -3.53 12.43 -20.38
N GLU A 62 -3.63 13.73 -20.58
CA GLU A 62 -2.80 14.72 -19.88
C GLU A 62 -3.06 14.71 -18.37
N GLN A 63 -4.33 14.70 -17.96
CA GLN A 63 -4.70 14.61 -16.54
C GLN A 63 -4.23 13.29 -15.92
N MET A 64 -4.31 12.16 -16.65
CA MET A 64 -3.79 10.87 -16.19
C MET A 64 -2.27 10.89 -16.00
N THR A 65 -1.54 11.57 -16.90
CA THR A 65 -0.09 11.74 -16.76
C THR A 65 0.26 12.57 -15.52
N LYS A 66 -0.42 13.70 -15.32
CA LYS A 66 -0.26 14.56 -14.12
C LYS A 66 -0.61 13.80 -12.85
N LEU A 67 -1.70 13.02 -12.85
CA LEU A 67 -2.07 12.15 -11.72
C LEU A 67 -0.95 11.18 -11.37
N ALA A 68 -0.40 10.47 -12.36
CA ALA A 68 0.67 9.51 -12.15
C ALA A 68 1.96 10.16 -11.59
N GLN A 69 2.32 11.35 -12.06
CA GLN A 69 3.47 12.08 -11.55
C GLN A 69 3.26 12.56 -10.11
N THR A 70 2.13 13.21 -9.85
CA THR A 70 1.78 13.74 -8.53
C THR A 70 1.68 12.61 -7.49
N SER A 71 0.97 11.54 -7.80
CA SER A 71 0.78 10.42 -6.86
C SER A 71 2.08 9.74 -6.45
N ARG A 72 3.11 9.70 -7.33
CA ARG A 72 4.42 9.07 -6.98
C ARG A 72 5.09 9.73 -5.77
N GLY A 73 5.09 11.07 -5.72
CA GLY A 73 5.67 11.82 -4.61
C GLY A 73 4.95 11.53 -3.30
N PHE A 74 3.63 11.55 -3.32
CA PHE A 74 2.80 11.25 -2.15
C PHE A 74 2.91 9.78 -1.72
N ASP A 75 3.00 8.84 -2.66
CA ASP A 75 3.21 7.43 -2.36
C ASP A 75 4.55 7.16 -1.67
N ALA A 76 5.62 7.84 -2.08
CA ALA A 76 6.92 7.73 -1.42
C ALA A 76 6.85 8.19 0.04
N ARG A 77 6.23 9.35 0.30
CA ARG A 77 6.03 9.89 1.66
C ARG A 77 5.13 8.99 2.51
N ARG A 78 4.03 8.44 1.93
CA ARG A 78 3.17 7.46 2.64
C ARG A 78 3.94 6.20 3.04
N ARG A 79 4.78 5.66 2.15
CA ARG A 79 5.62 4.50 2.48
C ARG A 79 6.60 4.79 3.60
N GLN A 80 7.23 5.96 3.59
CA GLN A 80 8.14 6.38 4.66
C GLN A 80 7.44 6.43 6.02
N LEU A 81 6.27 7.10 6.11
CA LEU A 81 5.47 7.15 7.33
C LEU A 81 5.02 5.75 7.80
N ALA A 82 4.70 4.85 6.85
CA ALA A 82 4.31 3.48 7.19
C ALA A 82 5.49 2.63 7.71
N VAL A 83 6.71 2.86 7.22
CA VAL A 83 7.93 2.20 7.73
C VAL A 83 8.20 2.68 9.15
N GLU A 84 8.15 3.98 9.38
CA GLU A 84 8.40 4.59 10.67
C GLU A 84 7.38 4.12 11.72
N GLU A 85 6.10 4.12 11.38
CA GLU A 85 5.06 3.61 12.30
C GLU A 85 5.31 2.14 12.68
N ARG A 86 5.71 1.30 11.73
CA ARG A 86 6.04 -0.09 12.02
C ARG A 86 7.21 -0.22 13.00
N GLN A 87 8.24 0.62 12.84
CA GLN A 87 9.38 0.63 13.76
C GLN A 87 8.94 0.99 15.19
N GLN A 88 8.11 2.03 15.33
CA GLN A 88 7.59 2.42 16.64
C GLN A 88 6.71 1.33 17.27
N ARG A 89 5.83 0.69 16.48
CA ARG A 89 5.01 -0.42 16.97
C ARG A 89 5.83 -1.66 17.34
N GLN A 90 6.94 -1.92 16.65
CA GLN A 90 7.85 -3.01 17.01
C GLN A 90 8.60 -2.73 18.31
N LEU A 91 9.02 -1.48 18.51
CA LEU A 91 9.62 -1.05 19.76
C LEU A 91 8.64 -1.26 20.92
N MET A 92 7.42 -0.72 20.82
CA MET A 92 6.39 -0.91 21.85
C MET A 92 6.11 -2.39 22.15
N ARG A 93 6.08 -3.25 21.14
CA ARG A 93 5.88 -4.70 21.35
C ARG A 93 7.02 -5.33 22.16
N ARG A 94 8.27 -4.93 21.89
CA ARG A 94 9.43 -5.43 22.66
C ARG A 94 9.35 -5.02 24.11
N GLU A 95 9.01 -3.76 24.38
CA GLU A 95 8.85 -3.24 25.75
C GLU A 95 7.69 -3.91 26.49
N ILE A 96 6.55 -4.15 25.83
CA ILE A 96 5.42 -4.87 26.43
C ILE A 96 5.86 -6.29 26.83
N LEU A 97 6.67 -6.97 26.02
CA LEU A 97 7.18 -8.32 26.32
C LEU A 97 8.23 -8.33 27.43
N ALA A 98 8.93 -7.20 27.66
CA ALA A 98 9.88 -7.05 28.76
C ALA A 98 9.18 -6.93 30.14
N GLY A 99 7.88 -6.68 30.18
CA GLY A 99 7.08 -6.64 31.41
C GLY A 99 7.56 -5.59 32.40
N SER A 100 7.99 -6.02 33.60
CA SER A 100 8.49 -5.12 34.65
C SER A 100 9.82 -4.45 34.31
N ALA A 101 10.58 -4.97 33.34
CA ALA A 101 11.82 -4.38 32.86
C ALA A 101 11.61 -3.37 31.69
N ALA A 102 10.36 -3.08 31.33
CA ALA A 102 10.02 -2.19 30.22
C ALA A 102 10.48 -0.74 30.51
N ASP A 103 11.07 -0.12 29.49
CA ASP A 103 11.41 1.31 29.55
C ASP A 103 10.17 2.17 29.25
N GLN A 104 9.56 2.67 30.32
CA GLN A 104 8.35 3.49 30.24
C GLN A 104 8.57 4.79 29.44
N THR A 105 9.76 5.35 29.47
CA THR A 105 10.10 6.56 28.72
C THR A 105 10.14 6.29 27.22
N GLN A 106 10.75 5.16 26.80
CA GLN A 106 10.74 4.74 25.40
C GLN A 106 9.33 4.43 24.90
N VAL A 107 8.50 3.80 25.72
CA VAL A 107 7.10 3.51 25.36
C VAL A 107 6.32 4.81 25.14
N ALA A 108 6.43 5.76 26.07
CA ALA A 108 5.77 7.07 25.95
C ALA A 108 6.21 7.81 24.68
N ALA A 109 7.52 7.88 24.43
CA ALA A 109 8.05 8.52 23.21
C ALA A 109 7.55 7.81 21.92
N ALA A 110 7.47 6.48 21.92
CA ALA A 110 6.96 5.73 20.77
C ALA A 110 5.46 5.99 20.53
N LEU A 111 4.66 6.09 21.58
CA LEU A 111 3.24 6.46 21.49
C LEU A 111 3.06 7.85 20.89
N ASP A 112 3.80 8.84 21.40
CA ASP A 112 3.76 10.21 20.87
C ASP A 112 4.18 10.25 19.41
N ARG A 113 5.21 9.48 19.04
CA ARG A 113 5.65 9.40 17.64
C ARG A 113 4.59 8.79 16.73
N VAL A 114 3.87 7.76 17.16
CA VAL A 114 2.74 7.19 16.39
C VAL A 114 1.66 8.24 16.17
N LEU A 115 1.30 9.04 17.17
CA LEU A 115 0.33 10.12 17.04
C LEU A 115 0.79 11.22 16.06
N GLN A 116 2.06 11.59 16.09
CA GLN A 116 2.65 12.53 15.12
C GLN A 116 2.58 11.99 13.70
N ILE A 117 2.88 10.70 13.49
CA ILE A 117 2.78 10.05 12.19
C ILE A 117 1.32 10.05 11.67
N GLN A 118 0.34 9.83 12.53
CA GLN A 118 -1.07 9.90 12.15
C GLN A 118 -1.45 11.31 11.70
N ARG A 119 -1.03 12.36 12.41
CA ARG A 119 -1.23 13.76 12.01
C ARG A 119 -0.57 14.03 10.64
N ALA A 120 0.70 13.63 10.48
CA ALA A 120 1.42 13.80 9.21
C ALA A 120 0.73 13.09 8.02
N ARG A 121 0.03 11.99 8.25
CA ARG A 121 -0.78 11.33 7.19
C ARG A 121 -1.98 12.16 6.78
N VAL A 122 -2.66 12.79 7.74
CA VAL A 122 -3.80 13.68 7.45
C VAL A 122 -3.31 14.89 6.68
N ASP A 123 -2.21 15.52 7.11
CA ASP A 123 -1.62 16.66 6.42
C ASP A 123 -1.22 16.30 5.00
N LEU A 124 -0.58 15.15 4.82
CA LEU A 124 -0.20 14.63 3.51
C LEU A 124 -1.42 14.43 2.59
N GLN A 125 -2.54 13.96 3.14
CA GLN A 125 -3.78 13.81 2.38
C GLN A 125 -4.34 15.16 1.95
N VAL A 126 -4.29 16.17 2.82
CA VAL A 126 -4.72 17.55 2.49
C VAL A 126 -3.84 18.13 1.39
N GLU A 127 -2.52 17.98 1.49
CA GLU A 127 -1.57 18.43 0.46
C GLU A 127 -1.85 17.75 -0.89
N GLU A 128 -2.10 16.44 -0.89
CA GLU A 128 -2.43 15.68 -2.10
C GLU A 128 -3.72 16.20 -2.76
N GLN A 129 -4.76 16.46 -1.97
CA GLN A 129 -6.01 17.03 -2.48
C GLN A 129 -5.82 18.42 -3.06
N ARG A 130 -4.95 19.25 -2.48
CA ARG A 130 -4.57 20.55 -3.05
C ARG A 130 -3.81 20.41 -4.36
N ALA A 131 -2.88 19.46 -4.44
CA ALA A 131 -2.14 19.18 -5.66
C ALA A 131 -3.05 18.67 -6.78
N PHE A 132 -4.02 17.81 -6.48
CA PHE A 132 -5.02 17.34 -7.46
C PHE A 132 -5.94 18.49 -7.94
N ALA A 133 -6.24 19.45 -7.09
CA ALA A 133 -7.06 20.59 -7.45
C ALA A 133 -6.45 21.46 -8.56
N GLN A 134 -5.13 21.36 -8.82
CA GLN A 134 -4.46 22.11 -9.86
C GLN A 134 -4.81 21.63 -11.27
N PHE A 135 -5.28 20.39 -11.44
CA PHE A 135 -5.57 19.81 -12.76
C PHE A 135 -6.86 18.98 -12.80
N MET A 136 -7.57 18.81 -11.69
CA MET A 136 -8.86 18.11 -11.61
C MET A 136 -9.97 19.05 -11.20
N THR A 137 -11.14 18.90 -11.80
CA THR A 137 -12.34 19.58 -11.33
C THR A 137 -12.80 18.99 -9.97
N PRO A 138 -13.59 19.70 -9.17
CA PRO A 138 -14.16 19.17 -7.92
C PRO A 138 -14.90 17.85 -8.12
N VAL A 139 -15.66 17.72 -9.21
CA VAL A 139 -16.42 16.49 -9.54
C VAL A 139 -15.46 15.34 -9.86
N GLN A 140 -14.40 15.58 -10.62
CA GLN A 140 -13.38 14.58 -10.92
C GLN A 140 -12.67 14.11 -9.63
N ARG A 141 -12.33 15.03 -8.73
CA ARG A 141 -11.73 14.66 -7.42
C ARG A 141 -12.66 13.79 -6.59
N ALA A 142 -13.95 14.12 -6.53
CA ALA A 142 -14.94 13.32 -5.80
C ALA A 142 -15.09 11.91 -6.40
N ARG A 143 -15.19 11.79 -7.74
CA ARG A 143 -15.24 10.50 -8.44
C ARG A 143 -13.98 9.66 -8.22
N TYR A 144 -12.82 10.31 -8.23
CA TYR A 144 -11.55 9.64 -7.99
C TYR A 144 -11.45 9.10 -6.55
N ALA A 145 -11.82 9.90 -5.55
CA ALA A 145 -11.87 9.47 -4.16
C ALA A 145 -12.85 8.29 -3.95
N ALA A 146 -14.05 8.35 -4.54
CA ALA A 146 -15.01 7.24 -4.50
C ALA A 146 -14.46 5.96 -5.16
N LEU A 147 -13.76 6.07 -6.29
CA LEU A 147 -13.12 4.95 -6.95
C LEU A 147 -12.02 4.33 -6.08
N GLN A 148 -11.16 5.15 -5.47
CA GLN A 148 -10.11 4.68 -4.56
C GLN A 148 -10.70 3.91 -3.37
N GLU A 149 -11.76 4.45 -2.75
CA GLU A 149 -12.46 3.81 -1.64
C GLU A 149 -13.07 2.46 -2.07
N GLN A 150 -13.70 2.40 -3.24
CA GLN A 150 -14.24 1.15 -3.78
C GLN A 150 -13.16 0.08 -4.01
N LEU A 151 -12.01 0.48 -4.55
CA LEU A 151 -10.87 -0.42 -4.77
C LEU A 151 -10.29 -0.91 -3.45
N ARG A 152 -10.17 -0.03 -2.44
CA ARG A 152 -9.71 -0.38 -1.09
C ARG A 152 -10.63 -1.43 -0.45
N ARG A 153 -11.93 -1.21 -0.43
CA ARG A 153 -12.91 -2.16 0.12
C ARG A 153 -12.86 -3.52 -0.57
N ARG A 154 -12.68 -3.55 -1.89
CA ARG A 154 -12.50 -4.81 -2.64
C ARG A 154 -11.24 -5.54 -2.23
N ALA A 155 -10.12 -4.84 -2.09
CA ALA A 155 -8.85 -5.42 -1.66
C ALA A 155 -8.94 -5.99 -0.23
N GLU A 156 -9.61 -5.29 0.69
CA GLU A 156 -9.86 -5.75 2.06
C GLU A 156 -10.71 -7.03 2.07
N LYS A 157 -11.79 -7.05 1.29
CA LYS A 157 -12.65 -8.25 1.16
C LYS A 157 -11.90 -9.47 0.64
N LEU A 158 -11.05 -9.29 -0.37
CA LEU A 158 -10.23 -10.39 -0.92
C LEU A 158 -9.17 -10.88 0.07
N ARG A 159 -8.61 -10.01 0.90
CA ARG A 159 -7.69 -10.40 1.97
C ARG A 159 -8.39 -11.21 3.05
N GLY A 160 -9.58 -10.79 3.48
CA GLY A 160 -10.37 -11.51 4.47
C GLY A 160 -10.74 -12.92 3.99
N GLN A 161 -11.10 -13.09 2.73
CA GLN A 161 -11.40 -14.40 2.15
C GLN A 161 -10.18 -15.35 2.13
N ARG A 162 -8.96 -14.84 1.89
CA ARG A 162 -7.73 -15.65 1.93
C ARG A 162 -7.41 -16.15 3.34
N VAL A 163 -7.54 -15.29 4.33
CA VAL A 163 -7.29 -15.65 5.73
C VAL A 163 -8.30 -16.70 6.21
N GLY A 164 -9.57 -16.59 5.81
CA GLY A 164 -10.59 -17.59 6.12
C GLY A 164 -10.33 -18.95 5.45
N ALA A 165 -9.85 -18.96 4.21
CA ALA A 165 -9.53 -20.20 3.48
C ALA A 165 -8.33 -20.94 4.09
N ASP A 166 -7.28 -20.22 4.53
CA ASP A 166 -6.12 -20.83 5.20
C ASP A 166 -6.48 -21.42 6.58
N SER A 167 -7.44 -20.82 7.28
CA SER A 167 -7.88 -21.31 8.60
C SER A 167 -8.71 -22.59 8.51
N THR A 168 -9.39 -22.83 7.39
CA THR A 168 -10.20 -24.05 7.20
C THR A 168 -9.36 -25.25 6.77
N LEU A 169 -8.23 -25.04 6.09
CA LEU A 169 -7.33 -26.13 5.67
C LEU A 169 -6.49 -26.71 6.84
N GLY A 170 -6.29 -25.94 7.91
CA GLY A 170 -5.58 -26.40 9.11
C GLY A 170 -6.43 -27.16 10.14
N ALA A 171 -7.74 -27.19 9.98
CA ALA A 171 -8.66 -27.85 10.94
C ALA A 171 -8.97 -29.31 10.57
N ASP A 172 -8.74 -29.74 9.34
CA ASP A 172 -9.02 -31.13 8.88
C ASP A 172 -7.85 -32.10 9.11
N ASP A 173 -6.63 -31.61 9.38
CA ASP A 173 -5.46 -32.49 9.65
C ASP A 173 -5.33 -32.97 11.13
N LEU A 174 -6.29 -32.64 11.97
CA LEU A 174 -6.28 -33.02 13.41
C LEU A 174 -7.43 -33.99 13.80
N ARG A 175 -7.99 -34.75 12.84
CA ARG A 175 -8.96 -35.82 13.16
C ARG A 175 -8.46 -37.18 12.80
#